data_3795eae85fb1ba272f795e1aa8fa78a4
#
_entry.id   3795eae85fb1ba272f795e1aa8fa78a4
#
_cell.length_a   1.000
_cell.length_b   1.000
_cell.length_c   1.000
_cell.angle_alpha   90.00
_cell.angle_beta   90.00
_cell.angle_gamma   90.00
#
_symmetry.space_group_name_H-M   'P 1'
#
loop_
_entity.id
_entity.type
_entity.pdbx_description
1 polymer ?
#
loop_
_entity_poly.entity_id
_entity_poly.type
_entity_poly.pdbx_seq_one_letter_code
_entity_poly.pdbx_strand_id
1 'polypeptide(L)'
;GFANNPGAFTLSSLATATNAVLQAGGPNSGGSFRSVKIHRNGREIADLDLYRLLRGGKRDGDIVLQNEDVLFLPPVGEQVAVIGSVQEQAIYELRAGETLADALRLAGGANVLADADRMILYRTSDTTNSEPIEVLMADAATRPAKGGDLIELLSRGTLLQPNSITPRKPASRKNAVSTS
;
A
#
# COMPACT_ATOMS: atom_id res chain seq x y z
N GLY A 1 9.67 1.97 19.19
CA GLY A 1 9.17 1.84 17.82
C GLY A 1 7.73 1.34 17.79
N PHE A 2 7.22 1.13 16.61
CA PHE A 2 5.81 0.79 16.34
C PHE A 2 5.59 -0.74 16.27
N ALA A 3 6.17 -1.52 17.19
CA ALA A 3 5.85 -2.93 17.36
C ALA A 3 4.56 -3.12 18.16
N ASN A 4 3.84 -4.24 17.95
CA ASN A 4 2.67 -4.57 18.77
C ASN A 4 3.06 -4.80 20.24
N ASN A 5 4.12 -5.54 20.49
CA ASN A 5 4.63 -5.82 21.82
C ASN A 5 6.09 -5.36 21.93
N PRO A 6 6.34 -4.07 22.20
CA PRO A 6 7.71 -3.58 22.38
C PRO A 6 8.30 -4.08 23.71
N GLY A 7 9.58 -4.41 23.71
CA GLY A 7 10.26 -4.89 24.92
C GLY A 7 11.58 -5.57 24.64
N ALA A 8 12.19 -6.13 25.67
CA ALA A 8 13.36 -6.98 25.55
C ALA A 8 12.91 -8.44 25.43
N PHE A 9 13.51 -9.16 24.50
CA PHE A 9 13.19 -10.56 24.21
C PHE A 9 14.42 -11.45 24.40
N THR A 10 14.20 -12.61 24.98
CA THR A 10 15.19 -13.68 24.98
C THR A 10 14.93 -14.58 23.78
N LEU A 11 15.89 -14.69 22.89
CA LEU A 11 15.82 -15.47 21.66
C LEU A 11 16.86 -16.58 21.67
N SER A 12 16.67 -17.59 20.82
CA SER A 12 17.71 -18.58 20.58
C SER A 12 18.93 -17.95 19.89
N SER A 13 20.11 -18.54 20.05
CA SER A 13 21.35 -18.04 19.46
C SER A 13 21.37 -18.01 17.92
N LEU A 14 20.40 -18.66 17.28
CA LEU A 14 20.25 -18.70 15.81
C LEU A 14 19.03 -17.89 15.34
N ALA A 15 18.40 -17.12 16.24
CA ALA A 15 17.23 -16.33 15.86
C ALA A 15 17.60 -15.20 14.90
N THR A 16 16.77 -15.01 13.90
CA THR A 16 16.92 -13.94 12.91
C THR A 16 16.08 -12.72 13.28
N ALA A 17 16.30 -11.61 12.58
CA ALA A 17 15.47 -10.39 12.72
C ALA A 17 13.98 -10.69 12.51
N THR A 18 13.64 -11.55 11.54
CA THR A 18 12.26 -12.00 11.31
C THR A 18 11.68 -12.71 12.54
N ASN A 19 12.44 -13.60 13.19
CA ASN A 19 11.96 -14.31 14.40
C ASN A 19 11.64 -13.31 15.51
N ALA A 20 12.49 -12.31 15.73
CA ALA A 20 12.28 -11.28 16.74
C ALA A 20 11.05 -10.43 16.44
N VAL A 21 10.87 -10.00 15.19
CA VAL A 21 9.70 -9.22 14.78
C VAL A 21 8.41 -10.02 14.98
N LEU A 22 8.39 -11.30 14.60
CA LEU A 22 7.22 -12.17 14.80
C LEU A 22 6.92 -12.38 16.28
N GLN A 23 7.94 -12.54 17.13
CA GLN A 23 7.76 -12.66 18.57
C GLN A 23 7.23 -11.37 19.19
N ALA A 24 7.61 -10.21 18.66
CA ALA A 24 7.05 -8.91 19.04
C ALA A 24 5.63 -8.66 18.47
N GLY A 25 5.04 -9.63 17.75
CA GLY A 25 3.71 -9.53 17.15
C GLY A 25 3.66 -8.68 15.88
N GLY A 26 4.82 -8.39 15.28
CA GLY A 26 4.93 -7.56 14.07
C GLY A 26 4.74 -6.05 14.31
N PRO A 27 4.69 -5.25 13.23
CA PRO A 27 4.33 -3.84 13.30
C PRO A 27 2.87 -3.66 13.76
N ASN A 28 2.61 -2.63 14.56
CA ASN A 28 1.24 -2.22 14.85
C ASN A 28 0.64 -1.40 13.68
N SER A 29 -0.59 -0.90 13.83
CA SER A 29 -1.29 -0.15 12.76
C SER A 29 -0.57 1.12 12.30
N GLY A 30 0.32 1.66 13.10
CA GLY A 30 1.16 2.83 12.76
C GLY A 30 2.58 2.47 12.38
N GLY A 31 2.94 1.18 12.35
CA GLY A 31 4.30 0.71 12.09
C GLY A 31 4.55 0.33 10.63
N SER A 32 5.77 0.54 10.18
CA SER A 32 6.18 0.17 8.83
C SER A 32 6.30 -1.34 8.65
N PHE A 33 5.74 -1.85 7.57
CA PHE A 33 5.98 -3.21 7.06
C PHE A 33 7.13 -3.24 6.03
N ARG A 34 7.62 -2.08 5.58
CA ARG A 34 8.65 -1.95 4.55
C ARG A 34 10.04 -1.66 5.12
N SER A 35 10.12 -1.37 6.43
CA SER A 35 11.39 -1.09 7.08
C SER A 35 11.36 -1.57 8.54
N VAL A 36 12.22 -2.53 8.84
CA VAL A 36 12.58 -2.89 10.20
C VAL A 36 14.10 -2.73 10.31
N LYS A 37 14.52 -1.68 11.00
CA LYS A 37 15.92 -1.33 11.13
C LYS A 37 16.58 -2.13 12.25
N ILE A 38 17.70 -2.77 11.95
CA ILE A 38 18.48 -3.50 12.93
C ILE A 38 19.75 -2.70 13.25
N HIS A 39 19.92 -2.38 14.53
CA HIS A 39 21.09 -1.66 15.02
C HIS A 39 21.94 -2.57 15.89
N ARG A 40 23.23 -2.54 15.65
CA ARG A 40 24.28 -3.21 16.44
C ARG A 40 25.35 -2.20 16.83
N ASN A 41 25.66 -2.09 18.13
CA ASN A 41 26.62 -1.11 18.63
C ASN A 41 26.32 0.33 18.17
N GLY A 42 25.03 0.70 18.15
CA GLY A 42 24.56 2.04 17.75
C GLY A 42 24.60 2.35 16.25
N ARG A 43 24.92 1.37 15.40
CA ARG A 43 24.94 1.51 13.94
C ARG A 43 23.86 0.66 13.29
N GLU A 44 23.17 1.23 12.29
CA GLU A 44 22.27 0.48 11.44
C GLU A 44 23.09 -0.52 10.60
N ILE A 45 22.78 -1.81 10.71
CA ILE A 45 23.50 -2.90 10.01
C ILE A 45 22.61 -3.61 8.99
N ALA A 46 21.28 -3.51 9.10
CA ALA A 46 20.33 -4.06 8.14
C ALA A 46 18.99 -3.32 8.20
N ASP A 47 18.25 -3.39 7.11
CA ASP A 47 16.86 -2.92 6.98
C ASP A 47 16.04 -4.04 6.33
N LEU A 48 15.15 -4.66 7.11
CA LEU A 48 14.31 -5.79 6.69
C LEU A 48 12.99 -5.30 6.13
N ASP A 49 12.67 -5.67 4.90
CA ASP A 49 11.38 -5.43 4.25
C ASP A 49 10.46 -6.65 4.42
N LEU A 50 9.46 -6.54 5.28
CA LEU A 50 8.53 -7.64 5.56
C LEU A 50 7.65 -7.98 4.34
N TYR A 51 7.36 -7.03 3.44
CA TYR A 51 6.62 -7.36 2.22
C TYR A 51 7.40 -8.29 1.30
N ARG A 52 8.72 -8.09 1.19
CA ARG A 52 9.59 -8.98 0.39
C ARG A 52 9.61 -10.40 0.95
N LEU A 53 9.58 -10.50 2.27
CA LEU A 53 9.51 -11.78 2.96
C LEU A 53 8.14 -12.45 2.77
N LEU A 54 7.05 -11.74 3.13
CA LEU A 54 5.70 -12.30 3.19
C LEU A 54 5.12 -12.60 1.80
N ARG A 55 5.45 -11.78 0.79
CA ARG A 55 4.93 -11.93 -0.57
C ARG A 55 5.88 -12.60 -1.55
N GLY A 56 7.18 -12.44 -1.33
CA GLY A 56 8.21 -12.97 -2.24
C GLY A 56 9.05 -14.10 -1.68
N GLY A 57 8.87 -14.45 -0.42
CA GLY A 57 9.72 -15.45 0.27
C GLY A 57 11.20 -15.04 0.34
N LYS A 58 11.52 -13.78 0.04
CA LYS A 58 12.89 -13.26 0.02
C LYS A 58 13.28 -12.78 1.41
N ARG A 59 14.38 -13.28 1.92
CA ARG A 59 14.92 -12.94 3.25
C ARG A 59 16.05 -11.91 3.20
N ASP A 60 16.01 -11.00 2.23
CA ASP A 60 17.02 -9.95 2.15
C ASP A 60 16.91 -9.04 3.39
N GLY A 61 18.01 -8.86 4.10
CA GLY A 61 18.04 -8.11 5.35
C GLY A 61 17.68 -8.94 6.60
N ASP A 62 17.29 -10.21 6.45
CA ASP A 62 17.00 -11.11 7.57
C ASP A 62 18.29 -11.71 8.12
N ILE A 63 18.95 -10.96 8.99
CA ILE A 63 20.23 -11.36 9.60
C ILE A 63 20.03 -12.13 10.91
N VAL A 64 21.00 -12.96 11.26
CA VAL A 64 21.09 -13.59 12.59
C VAL A 64 21.41 -12.51 13.61
N LEU A 65 20.61 -12.44 14.67
CA LEU A 65 20.76 -11.47 15.74
C LEU A 65 21.89 -11.86 16.71
N GLN A 66 22.45 -10.84 17.32
CA GLN A 66 23.42 -10.95 18.40
C GLN A 66 22.88 -10.31 19.68
N ASN A 67 23.54 -10.57 20.80
CA ASN A 67 23.21 -9.90 22.04
C ASN A 67 23.24 -8.38 21.87
N GLU A 68 22.27 -7.71 22.49
CA GLU A 68 22.12 -6.25 22.48
C GLU A 68 21.79 -5.62 21.11
N ASP A 69 21.46 -6.44 20.10
CA ASP A 69 20.88 -5.89 18.87
C ASP A 69 19.52 -5.23 19.17
N VAL A 70 19.32 -4.06 18.58
CA VAL A 70 18.08 -3.30 18.71
C VAL A 70 17.34 -3.32 17.40
N LEU A 71 16.09 -3.81 17.42
CA LEU A 71 15.18 -3.72 16.29
C LEU A 71 14.30 -2.50 16.47
N PHE A 72 14.33 -1.62 15.49
CA PHE A 72 13.51 -0.41 15.45
C PHE A 72 12.52 -0.50 14.30
N LEU A 73 11.23 -0.45 14.64
CA LEU A 73 10.14 -0.36 13.68
C LEU A 73 9.75 1.12 13.58
N PRO A 74 10.05 1.80 12.46
CA PRO A 74 9.66 3.20 12.25
C PRO A 74 8.16 3.33 12.02
N PRO A 75 7.61 4.55 12.01
CA PRO A 75 6.24 4.79 11.59
C PRO A 75 6.06 4.36 10.13
N VAL A 76 4.82 4.01 9.78
CA VAL A 76 4.42 3.68 8.40
C VAL A 76 4.73 4.86 7.47
N GLY A 77 5.26 4.57 6.29
CA GLY A 77 5.56 5.55 5.25
C GLY A 77 4.34 5.94 4.42
N GLU A 78 4.60 6.42 3.21
CA GLU A 78 3.54 6.77 2.26
C GLU A 78 2.71 5.53 1.90
N GLN A 79 1.40 5.71 1.78
CA GLN A 79 0.48 4.62 1.50
C GLN A 79 -0.37 4.93 0.26
N VAL A 80 -0.68 3.88 -0.52
CA VAL A 80 -1.60 3.93 -1.65
C VAL A 80 -2.68 2.87 -1.48
N ALA A 81 -3.89 3.18 -1.94
CA ALA A 81 -4.94 2.18 -2.05
C ALA A 81 -4.92 1.56 -3.45
N VAL A 82 -5.02 0.23 -3.52
CA VAL A 82 -5.14 -0.51 -4.78
C VAL A 82 -6.43 -1.32 -4.73
N ILE A 83 -7.32 -1.07 -5.69
CA ILE A 83 -8.66 -1.66 -5.75
C ILE A 83 -8.99 -2.20 -7.15
N GLY A 84 -10.17 -2.79 -7.31
CA GLY A 84 -10.69 -3.28 -8.57
C GLY A 84 -10.19 -4.69 -8.92
N SER A 85 -9.87 -4.91 -10.18
CA SER A 85 -9.53 -6.24 -10.69
C SER A 85 -8.08 -6.65 -10.42
N VAL A 86 -7.68 -6.60 -9.16
CA VAL A 86 -6.38 -7.08 -8.64
C VAL A 86 -6.56 -8.35 -7.81
N GLN A 87 -5.46 -9.05 -7.52
CA GLN A 87 -5.51 -10.26 -6.68
C GLN A 87 -5.93 -9.92 -5.25
N GLU A 88 -5.40 -8.84 -4.69
CA GLU A 88 -5.60 -8.44 -3.31
C GLU A 88 -5.82 -6.92 -3.20
N GLN A 89 -7.05 -6.52 -2.92
CA GLN A 89 -7.40 -5.11 -2.72
C GLN A 89 -7.02 -4.71 -1.29
N ALA A 90 -6.14 -3.73 -1.16
CA ALA A 90 -5.72 -3.23 0.15
C ALA A 90 -5.04 -1.86 0.05
N ILE A 91 -4.68 -1.32 1.21
CA ILE A 91 -3.77 -0.18 1.33
C ILE A 91 -2.35 -0.74 1.48
N TYR A 92 -1.45 -0.26 0.64
CA TYR A 92 -0.05 -0.68 0.59
C TYR A 92 0.88 0.46 0.95
N GLU A 93 1.88 0.16 1.77
CA GLU A 93 2.96 1.10 2.06
C GLU A 93 3.98 1.09 0.91
N LEU A 94 4.36 2.28 0.46
CA LEU A 94 5.36 2.48 -0.59
C LEU A 94 6.74 2.76 -0.01
N ARG A 95 7.77 2.34 -0.72
CA ARG A 95 9.12 2.89 -0.59
C ARG A 95 9.30 4.07 -1.54
N ALA A 96 10.21 4.97 -1.18
CA ALA A 96 10.54 6.12 -2.03
C ALA A 96 10.96 5.67 -3.44
N GLY A 97 10.38 6.30 -4.45
CA GLY A 97 10.67 6.03 -5.86
C GLY A 97 9.91 4.84 -6.46
N GLU A 98 9.05 4.17 -5.71
CA GLU A 98 8.20 3.10 -6.26
C GLU A 98 7.14 3.68 -7.21
N THR A 99 6.79 2.87 -8.21
CA THR A 99 5.90 3.24 -9.31
C THR A 99 4.50 2.65 -9.15
N LEU A 100 3.57 3.03 -10.04
CA LEU A 100 2.24 2.41 -10.07
C LEU A 100 2.33 0.90 -10.36
N ALA A 101 3.30 0.46 -11.18
CA ALA A 101 3.52 -0.97 -11.41
C ALA A 101 4.01 -1.69 -10.15
N ASP A 102 4.84 -1.03 -9.32
CA ASP A 102 5.26 -1.58 -8.05
C ASP A 102 4.08 -1.73 -7.08
N ALA A 103 3.20 -0.73 -7.00
CA ALA A 103 1.98 -0.80 -6.20
C ALA A 103 1.06 -1.94 -6.65
N LEU A 104 0.85 -2.11 -7.96
CA LEU A 104 0.08 -3.24 -8.50
C LEU A 104 0.74 -4.59 -8.16
N ARG A 105 2.07 -4.67 -8.21
CA ARG A 105 2.81 -5.89 -7.82
C ARG A 105 2.61 -6.21 -6.34
N LEU A 106 2.54 -5.20 -5.47
CA LEU A 106 2.19 -5.39 -4.06
C LEU A 106 0.78 -5.95 -3.88
N ALA A 107 -0.15 -5.61 -4.76
CA ALA A 107 -1.51 -6.16 -4.80
C ALA A 107 -1.61 -7.56 -5.46
N GLY A 108 -0.47 -8.19 -5.76
CA GLY A 108 -0.43 -9.50 -6.43
C GLY A 108 -0.65 -9.42 -7.94
N GLY A 109 -0.73 -8.21 -8.52
CA GLY A 109 -0.99 -7.98 -9.93
C GLY A 109 -2.46 -8.07 -10.31
N ALA A 110 -2.72 -8.01 -11.61
CA ALA A 110 -4.04 -8.13 -12.20
C ALA A 110 -4.64 -9.52 -11.98
N ASN A 111 -5.93 -9.60 -11.72
CA ASN A 111 -6.66 -10.86 -11.73
C ASN A 111 -7.16 -11.20 -13.16
N VAL A 112 -7.84 -12.34 -13.30
CA VAL A 112 -8.29 -12.85 -14.62
C VAL A 112 -9.37 -11.98 -15.28
N LEU A 113 -10.02 -11.10 -14.53
CA LEU A 113 -11.08 -10.20 -15.01
C LEU A 113 -10.55 -8.84 -15.42
N ALA A 114 -9.28 -8.53 -15.13
CA ALA A 114 -8.70 -7.21 -15.33
C ALA A 114 -8.66 -6.79 -16.80
N ASP A 115 -8.87 -5.49 -17.05
CA ASP A 115 -8.44 -4.85 -18.27
C ASP A 115 -6.90 -4.84 -18.29
N ALA A 116 -6.31 -5.42 -19.32
CA ALA A 116 -4.86 -5.54 -19.43
C ALA A 116 -4.17 -4.23 -19.88
N ASP A 117 -4.94 -3.27 -20.36
CA ASP A 117 -4.41 -2.10 -21.07
C ASP A 117 -4.45 -0.84 -20.22
N ARG A 118 -5.39 -0.74 -19.25
CA ARG A 118 -5.68 0.53 -18.56
C ARG A 118 -6.01 0.37 -17.09
N MET A 119 -5.68 1.43 -16.34
CA MET A 119 -6.09 1.64 -14.95
C MET A 119 -6.56 3.07 -14.76
N ILE A 120 -7.28 3.34 -13.70
CA ILE A 120 -7.64 4.70 -13.28
C ILE A 120 -6.83 5.05 -12.04
N LEU A 121 -6.21 6.21 -12.08
CA LEU A 121 -5.50 6.82 -10.96
C LEU A 121 -6.31 8.00 -10.43
N TYR A 122 -6.71 7.93 -9.18
CA TYR A 122 -7.27 9.07 -8.46
C TYR A 122 -6.17 9.65 -7.58
N ARG A 123 -5.70 10.83 -7.94
CA ARG A 123 -4.62 11.52 -7.23
C ARG A 123 -5.13 12.82 -6.65
N THR A 124 -5.13 12.93 -5.33
CA THR A 124 -5.43 14.16 -4.63
C THR A 124 -4.16 15.02 -4.58
N SER A 125 -3.84 15.69 -5.68
CA SER A 125 -2.64 16.54 -5.74
C SER A 125 -2.90 18.00 -5.39
N ASP A 126 -4.20 18.43 -5.38
CA ASP A 126 -4.62 19.78 -4.98
C ASP A 126 -6.09 19.79 -4.57
N THR A 127 -6.42 20.61 -3.62
CA THR A 127 -7.66 20.69 -2.85
C THR A 127 -8.94 21.00 -3.68
N THR A 128 -8.90 21.00 -5.00
CA THR A 128 -10.03 21.50 -5.78
C THR A 128 -10.63 20.55 -6.80
N ASN A 129 -9.88 19.61 -7.38
CA ASN A 129 -10.45 18.66 -8.35
C ASN A 129 -9.59 17.36 -8.40
N SER A 130 -10.12 16.28 -7.82
CA SER A 130 -9.58 14.93 -8.06
C SER A 130 -10.26 14.35 -9.30
N GLU A 131 -9.85 14.78 -10.48
CA GLU A 131 -10.32 14.12 -11.70
C GLU A 131 -9.59 12.79 -11.87
N PRO A 132 -10.32 11.72 -12.23
CA PRO A 132 -9.70 10.44 -12.52
C PRO A 132 -8.77 10.56 -13.72
N ILE A 133 -7.56 10.03 -13.59
CA ILE A 133 -6.54 10.01 -14.64
C ILE A 133 -6.50 8.60 -15.23
N GLU A 134 -6.82 8.46 -16.49
CA GLU A 134 -6.60 7.19 -17.19
C GLU A 134 -5.10 7.00 -17.43
N VAL A 135 -4.57 5.84 -17.04
CA VAL A 135 -3.16 5.48 -17.17
C VAL A 135 -3.05 4.17 -17.93
N LEU A 136 -2.25 4.16 -18.98
CA LEU A 136 -1.94 2.92 -19.70
C LEU A 136 -1.06 2.00 -18.84
N MET A 137 -1.33 0.72 -18.86
CA MET A 137 -0.53 -0.27 -18.13
C MET A 137 0.95 -0.23 -18.53
N ALA A 138 1.22 0.08 -19.80
CA ALA A 138 2.59 0.26 -20.31
C ALA A 138 3.35 1.40 -19.60
N ASP A 139 2.65 2.44 -19.16
CA ASP A 139 3.26 3.61 -18.50
C ASP A 139 3.39 3.42 -16.99
N ALA A 140 2.78 2.40 -16.42
CA ALA A 140 2.76 2.17 -14.98
C ALA A 140 4.15 2.01 -14.37
N ALA A 141 5.10 1.44 -15.11
CA ALA A 141 6.47 1.23 -14.65
C ALA A 141 7.32 2.50 -14.60
N THR A 142 6.93 3.54 -15.33
CA THR A 142 7.65 4.81 -15.40
C THR A 142 6.96 5.91 -14.59
N ARG A 143 5.72 5.69 -14.15
CA ARG A 143 4.93 6.67 -13.43
C ARG A 143 5.07 6.48 -11.92
N PRO A 144 5.63 7.46 -11.18
CA PRO A 144 5.77 7.36 -9.73
C PRO A 144 4.40 7.28 -9.04
N ALA A 145 4.27 6.34 -8.10
CA ALA A 145 3.19 6.34 -7.15
C ALA A 145 3.47 7.36 -6.03
N LYS A 146 2.43 7.94 -5.45
CA LYS A 146 2.52 8.93 -4.37
C LYS A 146 1.59 8.55 -3.24
N GLY A 147 1.95 8.95 -2.03
CA GLY A 147 1.07 8.79 -0.88
C GLY A 147 -0.29 9.45 -1.10
N GLY A 148 -1.35 8.72 -0.76
CA GLY A 148 -2.73 9.12 -0.99
C GLY A 148 -3.31 8.77 -2.37
N ASP A 149 -2.53 8.20 -3.30
CA ASP A 149 -3.06 7.70 -4.56
C ASP A 149 -4.06 6.56 -4.32
N LEU A 150 -5.16 6.56 -5.08
CA LEU A 150 -6.04 5.41 -5.25
C LEU A 150 -5.86 4.90 -6.69
N ILE A 151 -5.46 3.66 -6.82
CA ILE A 151 -5.21 2.97 -8.09
C ILE A 151 -6.33 1.95 -8.30
N GLU A 152 -7.13 2.12 -9.34
CA GLU A 152 -8.22 1.22 -9.68
C GLU A 152 -7.92 0.47 -10.99
N LEU A 153 -7.81 -0.85 -10.90
CA LEU A 153 -7.67 -1.69 -12.08
C LEU A 153 -9.05 -2.13 -12.57
N LEU A 154 -9.41 -1.68 -13.77
CA LEU A 154 -10.73 -1.91 -14.33
C LEU A 154 -10.95 -3.38 -14.71
N SER A 155 -12.22 -3.80 -14.75
CA SER A 155 -12.63 -5.08 -15.35
C SER A 155 -12.87 -4.93 -16.84
N ARG A 156 -12.59 -5.96 -17.63
CA ARG A 156 -12.83 -5.99 -19.08
C ARG A 156 -14.26 -5.63 -19.50
N GLY A 157 -15.23 -5.84 -18.63
CA GLY A 157 -16.65 -5.54 -18.90
C GLY A 157 -17.08 -4.10 -18.59
N THR A 158 -16.27 -3.34 -17.86
CA THR A 158 -16.65 -1.98 -17.40
C THR A 158 -16.65 -0.96 -18.54
N LEU A 159 -15.95 -1.23 -19.63
CA LEU A 159 -15.81 -0.33 -20.78
C LEU A 159 -17.04 -0.29 -21.69
N LEU A 160 -18.06 -1.10 -21.46
CA LEU A 160 -19.27 -1.15 -22.29
C LEU A 160 -20.38 -0.20 -21.82
N GLN A 161 -20.16 0.60 -20.76
CA GLN A 161 -21.12 1.60 -20.29
C GLN A 161 -20.52 3.01 -20.23
N PRO A 162 -20.65 3.81 -21.28
CA PRO A 162 -20.14 5.19 -21.30
C PRO A 162 -20.88 6.17 -20.38
N ASN A 163 -21.84 5.75 -19.55
CA ASN A 163 -22.78 6.64 -18.87
C ASN A 163 -23.03 6.38 -17.37
N SER A 164 -22.12 5.80 -16.61
CA SER A 164 -22.40 5.56 -15.19
C SER A 164 -21.89 6.62 -14.20
N ILE A 165 -21.33 7.74 -14.66
CA ILE A 165 -20.92 8.85 -13.80
C ILE A 165 -21.62 10.14 -14.24
N THR A 166 -22.94 10.17 -14.17
CA THR A 166 -23.68 11.44 -14.10
C THR A 166 -24.20 11.59 -12.66
N PRO A 167 -23.78 12.62 -11.91
CA PRO A 167 -24.41 12.91 -10.63
C PRO A 167 -25.87 13.26 -10.89
N ARG A 168 -26.79 12.52 -10.27
CA ARG A 168 -28.22 12.85 -10.30
C ARG A 168 -28.40 14.24 -9.72
N LYS A 169 -28.77 15.18 -10.58
CA LYS A 169 -29.22 16.51 -10.18
C LYS A 169 -30.41 16.35 -9.23
N PRO A 170 -30.41 16.96 -8.03
CA PRO A 170 -31.56 16.86 -7.14
C PRO A 170 -32.79 17.48 -7.80
N ALA A 171 -33.89 16.74 -7.79
CA ALA A 171 -35.18 17.20 -8.31
C ALA A 171 -35.61 18.49 -7.58
N SER A 172 -35.79 19.57 -8.30
CA SER A 172 -36.33 20.83 -7.78
C SER A 172 -37.77 20.59 -7.31
N ARG A 173 -38.02 20.71 -6.01
CA ARG A 173 -39.37 20.79 -5.45
C ARG A 173 -40.05 22.05 -6.02
N LYS A 174 -41.00 21.87 -6.92
CA LYS A 174 -41.96 22.91 -7.23
C LYS A 174 -42.88 23.05 -6.03
N ASN A 175 -42.78 24.16 -5.34
CA ASN A 175 -43.81 24.62 -4.40
C ASN A 175 -45.09 24.94 -5.17
N ALA A 176 -46.11 24.14 -5.01
CA ALA A 176 -47.46 24.52 -5.38
C ALA A 176 -48.01 25.38 -4.25
N VAL A 177 -48.08 26.69 -4.49
CA VAL A 177 -48.90 27.60 -3.69
C VAL A 177 -50.30 27.45 -4.22
N SER A 178 -51.23 26.97 -3.38
CA SER A 178 -52.68 27.02 -3.62
C SER A 178 -53.22 28.23 -2.86
N THR A 179 -53.71 29.20 -3.60
CA THR A 179 -54.57 30.28 -3.12
C THR A 179 -56.01 29.81 -3.22
N SER A 180 -56.73 29.85 -2.12
CA SER A 180 -58.15 30.26 -1.99
C SER A 180 -58.52 30.37 -0.52
#